data_9586c16cc2abf1d35e63d794b416bb0f
#
_entry.id   9586c16cc2abf1d35e63d794b416bb0f
#
_cell.length_a   1.000
_cell.length_b   1.000
_cell.length_c   1.000
_cell.angle_alpha   90.00
_cell.angle_beta   90.00
_cell.angle_gamma   90.00
#
_symmetry.space_group_name_H-M   'P 1'
#
loop_
_entity.id
_entity.type
_entity.pdbx_description
1 polymer ?
#
loop_
_entity_poly.entity_id
_entity_poly.type
_entity_poly.pdbx_seq_one_letter_code
_entity_poly.pdbx_strand_id
1 'polypeptide(L)'
;MKTISFLVIVISAGILAGIVHGMLNIILVEPYLDNAIGIENQRLFAEGQAKDTPQFWQQFTDYRIWQKQGSIVAGAMLGASTGALFGLVFAYSRKSLPSDNDIKKALILASIMWAVLYFIPFLKYPANPPTVGEPDTIAFRASTYALFVALSGFGAVGFAFLYKKMKNRKFLVFVGYAGFMGIMFVIMPPNPDPIGTSMDLVNGFRIISAVTMTTYWIVNGVILGWMWKKVKPDAVPVA
;
A
#
# COMPACT_ATOMS: atom_id res chain seq x y z
N MET A 1 -6.67 6.47 -27.79
CA MET A 1 -5.74 5.68 -26.96
C MET A 1 -5.81 4.21 -27.42
N LYS A 2 -4.67 3.57 -27.65
CA LYS A 2 -4.63 2.14 -28.01
C LYS A 2 -4.92 1.32 -26.75
N THR A 3 -6.14 0.80 -26.60
CA THR A 3 -6.62 0.16 -25.37
C THR A 3 -5.75 -1.00 -24.92
N ILE A 4 -5.35 -1.90 -25.82
CA ILE A 4 -4.51 -3.05 -25.48
C ILE A 4 -3.13 -2.58 -24.98
N SER A 5 -2.49 -1.64 -25.67
CA SER A 5 -1.19 -1.10 -25.23
C SER A 5 -1.28 -0.42 -23.87
N PHE A 6 -2.36 0.29 -23.59
CA PHE A 6 -2.62 0.90 -22.28
C PHE A 6 -2.74 -0.17 -21.20
N LEU A 7 -3.58 -1.16 -21.38
CA LEU A 7 -3.77 -2.23 -20.38
C LEU A 7 -2.47 -3.00 -20.10
N VAL A 8 -1.73 -3.34 -21.16
CA VAL A 8 -0.45 -4.06 -21.04
C VAL A 8 0.54 -3.26 -20.18
N ILE A 9 0.79 -1.98 -20.50
CA ILE A 9 1.77 -1.21 -19.74
C ILE A 9 1.34 -0.99 -18.29
N VAL A 10 0.07 -0.71 -18.06
CA VAL A 10 -0.45 -0.40 -16.72
C VAL A 10 -0.38 -1.63 -15.82
N ILE A 11 -0.86 -2.77 -16.30
CA ILE A 11 -0.84 -4.03 -15.54
C ILE A 11 0.60 -4.52 -15.34
N SER A 12 1.42 -4.50 -16.40
CA SER A 12 2.82 -4.95 -16.30
C SER A 12 3.63 -4.07 -15.36
N ALA A 13 3.46 -2.74 -15.40
CA ALA A 13 4.15 -1.84 -14.47
C ALA A 13 3.77 -2.15 -13.02
N GLY A 14 2.49 -2.34 -12.75
CA GLY A 14 2.00 -2.71 -11.43
C GLY A 14 2.53 -4.06 -10.96
N ILE A 15 2.46 -5.11 -11.79
CA ILE A 15 2.97 -6.44 -11.47
C ILE A 15 4.47 -6.39 -11.14
N LEU A 16 5.28 -5.73 -11.98
CA LEU A 16 6.72 -5.62 -11.76
C LEU A 16 7.04 -4.89 -10.45
N ALA A 17 6.36 -3.78 -10.17
CA ALA A 17 6.50 -3.07 -8.92
C ALA A 17 6.06 -3.92 -7.72
N GLY A 18 4.98 -4.69 -7.87
CA GLY A 18 4.47 -5.60 -6.86
C GLY A 18 5.41 -6.78 -6.57
N ILE A 19 6.07 -7.33 -7.59
CA ILE A 19 7.11 -8.35 -7.41
C ILE A 19 8.29 -7.77 -6.61
N VAL A 20 8.75 -6.58 -6.96
CA VAL A 20 9.81 -5.89 -6.20
C VAL A 20 9.40 -5.69 -4.75
N HIS A 21 8.15 -5.27 -4.51
CA HIS A 21 7.61 -5.12 -3.15
C HIS A 21 7.58 -6.45 -2.39
N GLY A 22 7.10 -7.53 -3.02
CA GLY A 22 7.11 -8.87 -2.43
C GLY A 22 8.51 -9.36 -2.07
N MET A 23 9.50 -9.13 -2.93
CA MET A 23 10.90 -9.45 -2.67
C MET A 23 11.46 -8.63 -1.49
N LEU A 24 11.17 -7.32 -1.44
CA LEU A 24 11.59 -6.47 -0.33
C LEU A 24 10.94 -6.90 0.98
N ASN A 25 9.69 -7.35 0.96
CA ASN A 25 9.04 -7.88 2.15
C ASN A 25 9.75 -9.14 2.67
N ILE A 26 10.16 -10.06 1.80
CA ILE A 26 10.92 -11.25 2.21
C ILE A 26 12.26 -10.86 2.86
N ILE A 27 12.94 -9.86 2.31
CA ILE A 27 14.28 -9.50 2.80
C ILE A 27 14.23 -8.63 4.06
N LEU A 28 13.28 -7.69 4.11
CA LEU A 28 13.28 -6.62 5.10
C LEU A 28 12.19 -6.78 6.18
N VAL A 29 11.01 -7.29 5.82
CA VAL A 29 9.86 -7.40 6.74
C VAL A 29 9.83 -8.77 7.43
N GLU A 30 10.18 -9.84 6.72
CA GLU A 30 10.15 -11.21 7.26
C GLU A 30 10.95 -11.41 8.55
N PRO A 31 12.14 -10.79 8.76
CA PRO A 31 12.83 -10.93 10.04
C PRO A 31 12.02 -10.41 11.23
N TYR A 32 11.22 -9.36 11.04
CA TYR A 32 10.31 -8.85 12.08
C TYR A 32 9.11 -9.77 12.28
N LEU A 33 8.59 -10.37 11.20
CA LEU A 33 7.51 -11.36 11.26
C LEU A 33 7.97 -12.63 11.97
N ASP A 34 9.15 -13.16 11.62
CA ASP A 34 9.70 -14.35 12.26
C ASP A 34 9.92 -14.13 13.77
N ASN A 35 10.39 -12.94 14.17
CA ASN A 35 10.53 -12.59 15.59
C ASN A 35 9.17 -12.52 16.29
N ALA A 36 8.20 -11.83 15.71
CA ALA A 36 6.87 -11.70 16.27
C ALA A 36 6.17 -13.07 16.44
N ILE A 37 6.24 -13.91 15.40
CA ILE A 37 5.66 -15.25 15.44
C ILE A 37 6.40 -16.14 16.46
N GLY A 38 7.71 -15.97 16.61
CA GLY A 38 8.48 -16.67 17.64
C GLY A 38 7.97 -16.37 19.06
N ILE A 39 7.67 -15.09 19.35
CA ILE A 39 7.08 -14.68 20.64
C ILE A 39 5.70 -15.30 20.81
N GLU A 40 4.88 -15.32 19.76
CA GLU A 40 3.54 -15.92 19.81
C GLU A 40 3.59 -17.43 20.04
N ASN A 41 4.47 -18.15 19.37
CA ASN A 41 4.65 -19.60 19.59
C ASN A 41 5.06 -19.91 21.04
N GLN A 42 5.97 -19.11 21.62
CA GLN A 42 6.36 -19.27 23.03
C GLN A 42 5.17 -19.06 23.96
N ARG A 43 4.30 -18.09 23.69
CA ARG A 43 3.06 -17.88 24.45
C ARG A 43 2.12 -19.06 24.33
N LEU A 44 1.88 -19.56 23.10
CA LEU A 44 1.01 -20.73 22.86
C LEU A 44 1.49 -21.98 23.61
N PHE A 45 2.81 -22.20 23.67
CA PHE A 45 3.37 -23.32 24.42
C PHE A 45 3.20 -23.11 25.93
N ALA A 46 3.44 -21.90 26.45
CA ALA A 46 3.29 -21.60 27.87
C ALA A 46 1.84 -21.71 28.33
N GLU A 47 0.87 -21.36 27.50
CA GLU A 47 -0.57 -21.45 27.75
C GLU A 47 -1.14 -22.87 27.51
N GLY A 48 -0.31 -23.80 27.01
CA GLY A 48 -0.74 -25.19 26.71
C GLY A 48 -1.64 -25.30 25.46
N GLN A 49 -1.77 -24.26 24.68
CA GLN A 49 -2.57 -24.22 23.44
C GLN A 49 -1.90 -24.99 22.28
N ALA A 50 -0.57 -25.10 22.32
CA ALA A 50 0.20 -25.93 21.41
C ALA A 50 1.27 -26.71 22.19
N LYS A 51 1.79 -27.79 21.60
CA LYS A 51 2.89 -28.59 22.18
C LYS A 51 4.16 -28.34 21.38
N ASP A 52 5.26 -28.09 22.09
CA ASP A 52 6.61 -28.00 21.49
C ASP A 52 7.07 -29.40 21.08
N THR A 53 6.83 -29.76 19.83
CA THR A 53 7.15 -31.09 19.26
C THR A 53 7.84 -30.96 17.91
N PRO A 54 8.67 -31.95 17.50
CA PRO A 54 9.27 -31.96 16.18
C PRO A 54 8.23 -31.84 15.03
N GLN A 55 7.04 -32.43 15.21
CA GLN A 55 5.96 -32.39 14.22
C GLN A 55 5.40 -30.95 14.07
N PHE A 56 5.23 -30.23 15.18
CA PHE A 56 4.81 -28.82 15.15
C PHE A 56 5.80 -27.98 14.33
N TRP A 57 7.09 -28.11 14.61
CA TRP A 57 8.12 -27.32 13.93
C TRP A 57 8.26 -27.64 12.46
N GLN A 58 8.06 -28.93 12.07
CA GLN A 58 8.05 -29.32 10.66
C GLN A 58 6.89 -28.67 9.92
N GLN A 59 5.66 -28.80 10.42
CA GLN A 59 4.46 -28.22 9.83
C GLN A 59 4.56 -26.68 9.78
N PHE A 60 5.06 -26.09 10.85
CA PHE A 60 5.29 -24.64 10.92
C PHE A 60 6.29 -24.17 9.85
N THR A 61 7.41 -24.86 9.70
CA THR A 61 8.43 -24.52 8.71
C THR A 61 7.89 -24.62 7.29
N ASP A 62 7.18 -25.71 6.96
CA ASP A 62 6.57 -25.90 5.67
C ASP A 62 5.55 -24.80 5.35
N TYR A 63 4.73 -24.44 6.33
CA TYR A 63 3.77 -23.33 6.20
C TYR A 63 4.46 -21.98 6.00
N ARG A 64 5.55 -21.69 6.73
CA ARG A 64 6.32 -20.44 6.58
C ARG A 64 7.00 -20.34 5.22
N ILE A 65 7.53 -21.44 4.69
CA ILE A 65 8.09 -21.47 3.33
C ILE A 65 7.02 -21.11 2.31
N TRP A 66 5.83 -21.73 2.43
CA TRP A 66 4.70 -21.41 1.56
C TRP A 66 4.27 -19.94 1.66
N GLN A 67 4.16 -19.39 2.87
CA GLN A 67 3.83 -17.97 3.07
C GLN A 67 4.86 -17.04 2.43
N LYS A 68 6.15 -17.30 2.61
CA LYS A 68 7.25 -16.50 2.03
C LYS A 68 7.20 -16.51 0.50
N GLN A 69 6.97 -17.67 -0.09
CA GLN A 69 6.79 -17.77 -1.56
C GLN A 69 5.51 -17.06 -2.03
N GLY A 70 4.43 -17.22 -1.27
CA GLY A 70 3.15 -16.58 -1.53
C GLY A 70 3.20 -15.05 -1.49
N SER A 71 4.13 -14.46 -0.71
CA SER A 71 4.25 -13.01 -0.60
C SER A 71 4.66 -12.33 -1.91
N ILE A 72 5.44 -13.01 -2.78
CA ILE A 72 5.78 -12.51 -4.12
C ILE A 72 4.53 -12.50 -5.01
N VAL A 73 3.75 -13.59 -4.97
CA VAL A 73 2.50 -13.69 -5.76
C VAL A 73 1.49 -12.66 -5.28
N ALA A 74 1.31 -12.53 -3.96
CA ALA A 74 0.44 -11.53 -3.36
C ALA A 74 0.88 -10.11 -3.73
N GLY A 75 2.19 -9.84 -3.71
CA GLY A 75 2.78 -8.59 -4.18
C GLY A 75 2.43 -8.30 -5.65
N ALA A 76 2.58 -9.29 -6.52
CA ALA A 76 2.23 -9.17 -7.94
C ALA A 76 0.72 -8.88 -8.14
N MET A 77 -0.15 -9.55 -7.39
CA MET A 77 -1.62 -9.33 -7.43
C MET A 77 -1.99 -7.93 -6.92
N LEU A 78 -1.42 -7.52 -5.78
CA LEU A 78 -1.58 -6.16 -5.26
C LEU A 78 -1.10 -5.13 -6.29
N GLY A 79 0.05 -5.39 -6.88
CA GLY A 79 0.63 -4.53 -7.91
C GLY A 79 -0.24 -4.44 -9.16
N ALA A 80 -0.81 -5.54 -9.63
CA ALA A 80 -1.75 -5.53 -10.77
C ALA A 80 -2.97 -4.65 -10.48
N SER A 81 -3.58 -4.81 -9.31
CA SER A 81 -4.80 -4.07 -8.91
C SER A 81 -4.54 -2.59 -8.71
N THR A 82 -3.52 -2.26 -7.91
CA THR A 82 -3.17 -0.85 -7.61
C THR A 82 -2.53 -0.17 -8.81
N GLY A 83 -1.76 -0.91 -9.64
CA GLY A 83 -1.22 -0.43 -10.91
C GLY A 83 -2.32 -0.11 -11.93
N ALA A 84 -3.38 -0.93 -12.00
CA ALA A 84 -4.54 -0.63 -12.84
C ALA A 84 -5.20 0.69 -12.43
N LEU A 85 -5.44 0.89 -11.12
CA LEU A 85 -5.98 2.13 -10.60
C LEU A 85 -5.03 3.31 -10.88
N PHE A 86 -3.73 3.14 -10.61
CA PHE A 86 -2.71 4.16 -10.85
C PHE A 86 -2.65 4.57 -12.33
N GLY A 87 -2.62 3.60 -13.23
CA GLY A 87 -2.60 3.85 -14.67
C GLY A 87 -3.86 4.55 -15.18
N LEU A 88 -5.03 4.20 -14.65
CA LEU A 88 -6.28 4.87 -14.98
C LEU A 88 -6.25 6.34 -14.55
N VAL A 89 -5.85 6.62 -13.30
CA VAL A 89 -5.73 7.99 -12.79
C VAL A 89 -4.65 8.76 -13.55
N PHE A 90 -3.54 8.11 -13.90
CA PHE A 90 -2.47 8.72 -14.70
C PHE A 90 -2.96 9.12 -16.09
N ALA A 91 -3.65 8.22 -16.80
CA ALA A 91 -4.19 8.52 -18.12
C ALA A 91 -5.13 9.75 -18.11
N TYR A 92 -5.95 9.87 -17.05
CA TYR A 92 -6.89 10.96 -16.89
C TYR A 92 -6.22 12.28 -16.47
N SER A 93 -5.24 12.22 -15.57
CA SER A 93 -4.62 13.41 -14.95
C SER A 93 -3.34 13.89 -15.65
N ARG A 94 -2.71 13.06 -16.48
CA ARG A 94 -1.38 13.29 -17.08
C ARG A 94 -1.21 14.66 -17.73
N LYS A 95 -2.24 15.14 -18.46
CA LYS A 95 -2.20 16.45 -19.12
C LYS A 95 -2.21 17.64 -18.15
N SER A 96 -2.69 17.44 -16.92
CA SER A 96 -2.78 18.46 -15.87
C SER A 96 -1.57 18.44 -14.91
N LEU A 97 -0.71 17.42 -15.01
CA LEU A 97 0.46 17.30 -14.14
C LEU A 97 1.60 18.21 -14.63
N PRO A 98 2.30 18.90 -13.69
CA PRO A 98 3.38 19.82 -14.05
C PRO A 98 4.62 18.98 -14.46
N SER A 99 4.98 19.01 -15.68
CA SER A 99 6.21 18.50 -16.31
C SER A 99 5.93 18.10 -17.76
N ASP A 100 6.94 18.04 -18.61
CA ASP A 100 6.85 17.46 -19.95
C ASP A 100 7.37 16.02 -19.99
N ASN A 101 8.01 15.56 -18.92
CA ASN A 101 8.58 14.23 -18.81
C ASN A 101 7.58 13.25 -18.14
N ASP A 102 7.21 12.19 -18.86
CA ASP A 102 6.23 11.20 -18.37
C ASP A 102 6.66 10.49 -17.08
N ILE A 103 7.95 10.24 -16.88
CA ILE A 103 8.47 9.65 -15.64
C ILE A 103 8.25 10.61 -14.47
N LYS A 104 8.57 11.90 -14.66
CA LYS A 104 8.32 12.91 -13.62
C LYS A 104 6.84 13.06 -13.31
N LYS A 105 5.98 13.07 -14.33
CA LYS A 105 4.52 13.07 -14.13
C LYS A 105 4.04 11.88 -13.34
N ALA A 106 4.50 10.68 -13.71
CA ALA A 106 4.13 9.45 -13.01
C ALA A 106 4.63 9.44 -11.56
N LEU A 107 5.84 9.94 -11.28
CA LEU A 107 6.36 10.06 -9.92
C LEU A 107 5.58 11.08 -9.08
N ILE A 108 5.18 12.23 -9.66
CA ILE A 108 4.33 13.20 -8.96
C ILE A 108 3.00 12.56 -8.58
N LEU A 109 2.36 11.86 -9.51
CA LEU A 109 1.10 11.17 -9.23
C LEU A 109 1.30 10.03 -8.22
N ALA A 110 2.38 9.26 -8.33
CA ALA A 110 2.71 8.19 -7.39
C ALA A 110 2.87 8.74 -5.96
N SER A 111 3.52 9.90 -5.80
CA SER A 111 3.65 10.56 -4.49
C SER A 111 2.30 11.01 -3.93
N ILE A 112 1.41 11.52 -4.77
CA ILE A 112 0.05 11.91 -4.35
C ILE A 112 -0.74 10.67 -3.94
N MET A 113 -0.75 9.62 -4.76
CA MET A 113 -1.49 8.39 -4.46
C MET A 113 -0.88 7.64 -3.28
N TRP A 114 0.44 7.65 -3.12
CA TRP A 114 1.11 7.15 -1.91
C TRP A 114 0.61 7.87 -0.66
N ALA A 115 0.56 9.20 -0.69
CA ALA A 115 0.09 9.99 0.45
C ALA A 115 -1.38 9.68 0.78
N VAL A 116 -2.24 9.64 -0.24
CA VAL A 116 -3.70 9.47 -0.10
C VAL A 116 -4.08 8.03 0.28
N LEU A 117 -3.52 7.03 -0.39
CA LEU A 117 -3.96 5.63 -0.24
C LEU A 117 -3.14 4.83 0.79
N TYR A 118 -1.97 5.35 1.17
CA TYR A 118 -1.11 4.67 2.12
C TYR A 118 -0.72 5.54 3.33
N PHE A 119 -0.02 6.66 3.12
CA PHE A 119 0.60 7.41 4.22
C PHE A 119 -0.43 7.98 5.21
N ILE A 120 -1.48 8.65 4.73
CA ILE A 120 -2.55 9.19 5.59
C ILE A 120 -3.28 8.06 6.34
N PRO A 121 -3.74 6.96 5.69
CA PRO A 121 -4.27 5.81 6.42
C PRO A 121 -3.29 5.19 7.41
N PHE A 122 -2.01 5.09 7.07
CA PHE A 122 -0.97 4.55 7.95
C PHE A 122 -0.78 5.38 9.23
N LEU A 123 -0.95 6.69 9.17
CA LEU A 123 -0.88 7.56 10.36
C LEU A 123 -1.98 7.22 11.39
N LYS A 124 -3.16 6.81 10.93
CA LYS A 124 -4.28 6.42 11.80
C LYS A 124 -4.19 4.94 12.20
N TYR A 125 -3.90 4.09 11.24
CA TYR A 125 -3.86 2.64 11.38
C TYR A 125 -2.53 2.09 10.86
N PRO A 126 -1.45 2.26 11.65
CA PRO A 126 -0.14 1.74 11.24
C PRO A 126 -0.14 0.23 11.16
N ALA A 127 0.71 -0.32 10.31
CA ALA A 127 0.93 -1.76 10.24
C ALA A 127 1.43 -2.29 11.60
N ASN A 128 0.91 -3.43 12.02
CA ASN A 128 1.32 -4.11 13.24
C ASN A 128 1.81 -5.52 12.91
N PRO A 129 2.80 -6.04 13.65
CA PRO A 129 3.22 -7.42 13.53
C PRO A 129 2.13 -8.39 14.03
N PRO A 130 2.21 -9.70 13.70
CA PRO A 130 1.18 -10.69 14.03
C PRO A 130 0.83 -10.79 15.52
N THR A 131 1.75 -10.49 16.42
CA THR A 131 1.54 -10.51 17.88
C THR A 131 0.67 -9.37 18.41
N VAL A 132 0.25 -8.45 17.54
CA VAL A 132 -0.57 -7.29 17.90
C VAL A 132 -1.94 -7.42 17.28
N GLY A 133 -2.92 -7.70 18.12
CA GLY A 133 -4.32 -7.77 17.75
C GLY A 133 -4.94 -9.16 17.93
N GLU A 134 -6.18 -9.17 18.41
CA GLU A 134 -6.94 -10.37 18.68
C GLU A 134 -7.63 -10.89 17.41
N PRO A 135 -7.80 -12.23 17.26
CA PRO A 135 -8.51 -12.81 16.12
C PRO A 135 -9.94 -12.28 15.95
N ASP A 136 -10.66 -12.07 17.03
CA ASP A 136 -12.06 -11.63 17.03
C ASP A 136 -12.24 -10.20 16.52
N THR A 137 -11.19 -9.39 16.55
CA THR A 137 -11.20 -7.98 16.07
C THR A 137 -10.75 -7.81 14.62
N ILE A 138 -10.30 -8.89 13.95
CA ILE A 138 -9.75 -8.83 12.58
C ILE A 138 -10.74 -8.16 11.61
N ALA A 139 -12.00 -8.59 11.62
CA ALA A 139 -13.02 -8.03 10.71
C ALA A 139 -13.26 -6.54 10.96
N PHE A 140 -13.31 -6.13 12.23
CA PHE A 140 -13.46 -4.73 12.61
C PHE A 140 -12.26 -3.89 12.15
N ARG A 141 -11.04 -4.34 12.43
CA ARG A 141 -9.80 -3.64 12.05
C ARG A 141 -9.66 -3.51 10.53
N ALA A 142 -9.92 -4.61 9.80
CA ALA A 142 -9.84 -4.62 8.35
C ALA A 142 -10.88 -3.68 7.70
N SER A 143 -12.14 -3.74 8.16
CA SER A 143 -13.21 -2.88 7.63
C SER A 143 -12.97 -1.41 7.96
N THR A 144 -12.51 -1.10 9.16
CA THR A 144 -12.20 0.28 9.59
C THR A 144 -11.03 0.86 8.78
N TYR A 145 -9.97 0.07 8.57
CA TYR A 145 -8.86 0.47 7.70
C TYR A 145 -9.33 0.71 6.25
N ALA A 146 -10.07 -0.24 5.68
CA ALA A 146 -10.58 -0.13 4.32
C ALA A 146 -11.49 1.09 4.14
N LEU A 147 -12.37 1.37 5.12
CA LEU A 147 -13.22 2.55 5.12
C LEU A 147 -12.39 3.84 5.16
N PHE A 148 -11.34 3.90 6.00
CA PHE A 148 -10.48 5.08 6.07
C PHE A 148 -9.70 5.32 4.79
N VAL A 149 -9.19 4.26 4.14
CA VAL A 149 -8.57 4.34 2.79
C VAL A 149 -9.57 4.84 1.76
N ALA A 150 -10.81 4.35 1.79
CA ALA A 150 -11.88 4.78 0.89
C ALA A 150 -12.24 6.27 1.11
N LEU A 151 -12.39 6.70 2.36
CA LEU A 151 -12.64 8.11 2.71
C LEU A 151 -11.51 9.01 2.22
N SER A 152 -10.26 8.62 2.43
CA SER A 152 -9.10 9.36 1.93
C SER A 152 -9.10 9.43 0.40
N GLY A 153 -9.29 8.32 -0.29
CA GLY A 153 -9.27 8.25 -1.74
C GLY A 153 -10.42 9.03 -2.40
N PHE A 154 -11.67 8.77 -2.00
CA PHE A 154 -12.82 9.49 -2.54
C PHE A 154 -12.81 10.96 -2.13
N GLY A 155 -12.36 11.28 -0.92
CA GLY A 155 -12.12 12.65 -0.48
C GLY A 155 -11.14 13.36 -1.42
N ALA A 156 -9.98 12.76 -1.69
CA ALA A 156 -9.00 13.32 -2.61
C ALA A 156 -9.57 13.58 -4.02
N VAL A 157 -10.39 12.65 -4.55
CA VAL A 157 -11.10 12.84 -5.83
C VAL A 157 -12.05 14.04 -5.76
N GLY A 158 -12.86 14.14 -4.70
CA GLY A 158 -13.78 15.27 -4.50
C GLY A 158 -13.03 16.62 -4.45
N PHE A 159 -11.94 16.67 -3.67
CA PHE A 159 -11.10 17.88 -3.59
C PHE A 159 -10.36 18.18 -4.91
N ALA A 160 -10.00 17.17 -5.68
CA ALA A 160 -9.43 17.37 -7.03
C ALA A 160 -10.42 18.05 -8.00
N PHE A 161 -11.73 17.72 -7.90
CA PHE A 161 -12.76 18.44 -8.65
C PHE A 161 -12.90 19.90 -8.19
N LEU A 162 -12.83 20.16 -6.90
CA LEU A 162 -12.82 21.53 -6.37
C LEU A 162 -11.59 22.31 -6.85
N TYR A 163 -10.41 21.68 -6.88
CA TYR A 163 -9.19 22.28 -7.38
C TYR A 163 -9.31 22.78 -8.82
N LYS A 164 -10.00 22.02 -9.69
CA LYS A 164 -10.26 22.43 -11.08
C LYS A 164 -11.18 23.66 -11.18
N LYS A 165 -12.13 23.80 -10.24
CA LYS A 165 -13.08 24.93 -10.21
C LYS A 165 -12.49 26.20 -9.60
N MET A 166 -11.53 26.09 -8.68
CA MET A 166 -10.92 27.22 -7.98
C MET A 166 -9.77 27.84 -8.77
N LYS A 167 -9.95 29.09 -9.25
CA LYS A 167 -8.93 29.79 -10.05
C LYS A 167 -7.79 30.35 -9.17
N ASN A 168 -8.10 31.09 -8.12
CA ASN A 168 -7.15 31.94 -7.39
C ASN A 168 -6.79 31.46 -5.98
N ARG A 169 -7.42 30.39 -5.45
CA ARG A 169 -7.24 29.93 -4.07
C ARG A 169 -7.03 28.43 -3.99
N LYS A 170 -6.25 27.89 -4.90
CA LYS A 170 -5.99 26.44 -4.99
C LYS A 170 -5.38 25.85 -3.71
N PHE A 171 -4.64 26.66 -2.95
CA PHE A 171 -4.10 26.27 -1.65
C PHE A 171 -5.20 25.86 -0.66
N LEU A 172 -6.37 26.55 -0.67
CA LEU A 172 -7.48 26.22 0.23
C LEU A 172 -8.03 24.79 0.01
N VAL A 173 -7.83 24.23 -1.18
CA VAL A 173 -8.23 22.83 -1.47
C VAL A 173 -7.37 21.86 -0.67
N PHE A 174 -6.07 22.10 -0.59
CA PHE A 174 -5.16 21.25 0.22
C PHE A 174 -5.47 21.39 1.70
N VAL A 175 -5.72 22.61 2.19
CA VAL A 175 -6.13 22.87 3.57
C VAL A 175 -7.47 22.19 3.87
N GLY A 176 -8.44 22.30 2.95
CA GLY A 176 -9.74 21.64 3.08
C GLY A 176 -9.64 20.12 3.15
N TYR A 177 -8.82 19.52 2.28
CA TYR A 177 -8.58 18.08 2.31
C TYR A 177 -7.89 17.66 3.63
N ALA A 178 -6.87 18.39 4.06
CA ALA A 178 -6.20 18.12 5.34
C ALA A 178 -7.16 18.27 6.52
N GLY A 179 -8.01 19.28 6.53
CA GLY A 179 -9.06 19.46 7.54
C GLY A 179 -10.08 18.32 7.53
N PHE A 180 -10.56 17.92 6.33
CA PHE A 180 -11.45 16.76 6.17
C PHE A 180 -10.81 15.50 6.75
N MET A 181 -9.56 15.18 6.38
CA MET A 181 -8.87 14.00 6.90
C MET A 181 -8.59 14.10 8.40
N GLY A 182 -8.29 15.31 8.92
CA GLY A 182 -8.16 15.54 10.36
C GLY A 182 -9.45 15.25 11.12
N ILE A 183 -10.60 15.67 10.60
CA ILE A 183 -11.92 15.33 11.16
C ILE A 183 -12.15 13.83 11.13
N MET A 184 -11.90 13.17 9.98
CA MET A 184 -12.05 11.72 9.86
C MET A 184 -11.10 10.97 10.81
N PHE A 185 -9.89 11.46 11.01
CA PHE A 185 -8.92 10.89 11.95
C PHE A 185 -9.46 10.89 13.40
N VAL A 186 -10.20 11.91 13.80
CA VAL A 186 -10.80 12.01 15.14
C VAL A 186 -12.07 11.13 15.26
N ILE A 187 -12.93 11.17 14.25
CA ILE A 187 -14.23 10.46 14.27
C ILE A 187 -14.05 8.94 14.18
N MET A 188 -13.11 8.47 13.34
CA MET A 188 -12.91 7.05 13.14
C MET A 188 -12.38 6.37 14.42
N PRO A 189 -12.91 5.20 14.78
CA PRO A 189 -12.53 4.51 16.01
C PRO A 189 -11.03 4.14 16.01
N PRO A 190 -10.37 4.12 17.20
CA PRO A 190 -9.00 3.62 17.31
C PRO A 190 -8.93 2.10 17.12
N ASN A 191 -7.71 1.57 16.99
CA ASN A 191 -7.49 0.12 17.11
C ASN A 191 -7.92 -0.32 18.51
N PRO A 192 -8.81 -1.33 18.66
CA PRO A 192 -9.29 -1.79 19.95
C PRO A 192 -8.25 -2.60 20.73
N ASP A 193 -7.27 -3.18 20.04
CA ASP A 193 -6.37 -4.16 20.62
C ASP A 193 -5.16 -3.50 21.29
N PRO A 194 -4.78 -3.96 22.50
CA PRO A 194 -3.56 -3.52 23.16
C PRO A 194 -2.32 -4.06 22.44
N ILE A 195 -1.22 -3.34 22.59
CA ILE A 195 0.08 -3.81 22.11
C ILE A 195 0.70 -4.70 23.19
N GLY A 196 0.62 -6.00 23.00
CA GLY A 196 1.12 -7.03 23.94
C GLY A 196 2.60 -7.41 23.75
N THR A 197 3.37 -6.67 22.95
CA THR A 197 4.77 -6.97 22.64
C THR A 197 5.65 -5.73 22.76
N SER A 198 6.98 -5.87 22.59
CA SER A 198 7.90 -4.74 22.73
C SER A 198 7.64 -3.66 21.67
N MET A 199 7.66 -2.40 22.09
CA MET A 199 7.51 -1.26 21.18
C MET A 199 8.63 -1.17 20.15
N ASP A 200 9.82 -1.69 20.44
CA ASP A 200 10.95 -1.72 19.49
C ASP A 200 10.63 -2.62 18.29
N LEU A 201 10.06 -3.82 18.55
CA LEU A 201 9.60 -4.71 17.49
C LEU A 201 8.48 -4.07 16.65
N VAL A 202 7.50 -3.47 17.31
CA VAL A 202 6.36 -2.84 16.64
C VAL A 202 6.80 -1.64 15.79
N ASN A 203 7.62 -0.76 16.34
CA ASN A 203 8.10 0.41 15.62
C ASN A 203 9.05 0.03 14.47
N GLY A 204 9.94 -0.94 14.69
CA GLY A 204 10.79 -1.49 13.63
C GLY A 204 9.97 -2.04 12.47
N PHE A 205 8.95 -2.86 12.77
CA PHE A 205 8.02 -3.40 11.78
C PHE A 205 7.27 -2.29 11.01
N ARG A 206 6.78 -1.27 11.71
CA ARG A 206 6.08 -0.13 11.11
C ARG A 206 6.98 0.66 10.15
N ILE A 207 8.20 0.96 10.59
CA ILE A 207 9.17 1.71 9.78
C ILE A 207 9.51 0.93 8.51
N ILE A 208 9.84 -0.35 8.64
CA ILE A 208 10.26 -1.14 7.49
C ILE A 208 9.10 -1.39 6.52
N SER A 209 7.88 -1.58 7.02
CA SER A 209 6.67 -1.65 6.20
C SER A 209 6.42 -0.35 5.44
N ALA A 210 6.67 0.81 6.08
CA ALA A 210 6.57 2.09 5.41
C ALA A 210 7.63 2.27 4.32
N VAL A 211 8.85 1.81 4.56
CA VAL A 211 9.94 1.85 3.56
C VAL A 211 9.61 0.99 2.35
N THR A 212 9.17 -0.26 2.55
CA THR A 212 8.86 -1.16 1.44
C THR A 212 7.67 -0.67 0.60
N MET A 213 6.64 -0.13 1.24
CA MET A 213 5.48 0.43 0.53
C MET A 213 5.83 1.73 -0.20
N THR A 214 6.67 2.59 0.37
CA THR A 214 7.16 3.80 -0.31
C THR A 214 7.97 3.43 -1.55
N THR A 215 8.84 2.42 -1.43
CA THR A 215 9.62 1.89 -2.56
C THR A 215 8.69 1.34 -3.65
N TYR A 216 7.63 0.63 -3.29
CA TYR A 216 6.62 0.15 -4.25
C TYR A 216 6.06 1.31 -5.10
N TRP A 217 5.62 2.40 -4.49
CA TRP A 217 5.05 3.54 -5.21
C TRP A 217 6.06 4.24 -6.13
N ILE A 218 7.31 4.37 -5.67
CA ILE A 218 8.40 4.94 -6.50
C ILE A 218 8.65 4.04 -7.71
N VAL A 219 8.82 2.73 -7.50
CA VAL A 219 9.09 1.78 -8.58
C VAL A 219 7.94 1.73 -9.58
N ASN A 220 6.69 1.69 -9.10
CA ASN A 220 5.51 1.72 -9.96
C ASN A 220 5.46 3.01 -10.81
N GLY A 221 5.73 4.16 -10.19
CA GLY A 221 5.80 5.45 -10.91
C GLY A 221 6.89 5.48 -11.98
N VAL A 222 8.09 4.99 -11.66
CA VAL A 222 9.21 4.95 -12.62
C VAL A 222 8.89 4.02 -13.78
N ILE A 223 8.44 2.79 -13.50
CA ILE A 223 8.16 1.79 -14.54
C ILE A 223 7.01 2.27 -15.44
N LEU A 224 5.89 2.73 -14.85
CA LEU A 224 4.76 3.22 -15.64
C LEU A 224 5.17 4.42 -16.52
N GLY A 225 5.86 5.39 -15.95
CA GLY A 225 6.30 6.58 -16.70
C GLY A 225 7.27 6.23 -17.82
N TRP A 226 8.19 5.29 -17.58
CA TRP A 226 9.13 4.80 -18.60
C TRP A 226 8.40 4.04 -19.71
N MET A 227 7.51 3.13 -19.39
CA MET A 227 6.72 2.36 -20.37
C MET A 227 5.80 3.29 -21.17
N TRP A 228 5.18 4.27 -20.53
CA TRP A 228 4.33 5.25 -21.20
C TRP A 228 5.11 6.07 -22.22
N LYS A 229 6.30 6.57 -21.86
CA LYS A 229 7.19 7.30 -22.75
C LYS A 229 7.61 6.46 -23.97
N LYS A 230 7.84 5.17 -23.80
CA LYS A 230 8.27 4.24 -24.86
C LYS A 230 7.13 3.87 -25.80
N VAL A 231 5.98 3.48 -25.26
CA VAL A 231 4.86 2.90 -26.02
C VAL A 231 3.91 3.98 -26.55
N LYS A 232 3.83 5.14 -25.88
CA LYS A 232 2.95 6.27 -26.24
C LYS A 232 1.51 5.80 -26.56
N PRO A 233 0.79 5.19 -25.61
CA PRO A 233 -0.52 4.58 -25.86
C PRO A 233 -1.59 5.60 -26.26
N ASP A 234 -1.34 6.88 -26.02
CA ASP A 234 -2.18 8.03 -26.36
C ASP A 234 -1.84 8.66 -27.71
N ALA A 235 -0.80 8.20 -28.42
CA ALA A 235 -0.51 8.67 -29.77
C ALA A 235 -1.62 8.24 -30.74
N VAL A 236 -2.17 9.22 -31.46
CA VAL A 236 -3.11 8.95 -32.55
C VAL A 236 -2.34 8.19 -33.64
N PRO A 237 -2.90 7.09 -34.20
CA PRO A 237 -2.28 6.48 -35.37
C PRO A 237 -2.15 7.56 -36.48
N VAL A 238 -0.93 7.76 -36.99
CA VAL A 238 -0.75 8.50 -38.20
C VAL A 238 -1.39 7.64 -39.29
N ALA A 239 -2.51 8.12 -39.87
CA ALA A 239 -3.20 7.46 -40.96
C ALA A 239 -2.33 7.49 -42.20
#